data_eb40c552d353ba47658b005fa7c6b4d6
#
_entry.id   eb40c552d353ba47658b005fa7c6b4d6
#
_cell.length_a   1.000
_cell.length_b   1.000
_cell.length_c   1.000
_cell.angle_alpha   90.00
_cell.angle_beta   90.00
_cell.angle_gamma   90.00
#
_symmetry.space_group_name_H-M   'P 1'
#
loop_
_entity.id
_entity.type
_entity.pdbx_description
1 polymer ?
#
loop_
_entity_poly.entity_id
_entity_poly.type
_entity_poly.pdbx_seq_one_letter_code
_entity_poly.pdbx_strand_id
1 'polypeptide(L)' 'SDITRTQNIELNILEANIKNTRTGSVGFLIVHIPHISEDGFNTFVTELHKEHVNVEVIKHG' A
#
# COMPACT_ATOMS: atom_id res chain seq x y z
N SER A 1 -5.49 -6.10 5.36
CA SER A 1 -4.82 -5.57 6.52
C SER A 1 -5.75 -4.69 7.34
N ASP A 2 -5.32 -4.38 8.54
CA ASP A 2 -6.12 -3.54 9.42
C ASP A 2 -6.29 -2.12 8.88
N ILE A 3 -5.31 -1.64 8.13
CA ILE A 3 -5.38 -0.30 7.54
C ILE A 3 -6.54 -0.19 6.56
N THR A 4 -6.66 -1.13 5.64
CA THR A 4 -7.74 -1.10 4.66
C THR A 4 -9.10 -1.29 5.32
N ARG A 5 -9.16 -2.13 6.34
CA ARG A 5 -10.39 -2.37 7.06
C ARG A 5 -10.83 -1.13 7.85
N THR A 6 -9.89 -0.51 8.56
CA THR A 6 -10.19 0.64 9.41
C THR A 6 -10.63 1.84 8.59
N GLN A 7 -10.05 2.04 7.43
CA GLN A 7 -10.36 3.19 6.57
C GLN A 7 -11.36 2.87 5.47
N ASN A 8 -11.80 1.62 5.40
CA ASN A 8 -12.77 1.18 4.39
C ASN A 8 -12.29 1.50 2.98
N ILE A 9 -11.02 1.22 2.70
CA ILE A 9 -10.40 1.50 1.41
C ILE A 9 -10.54 0.28 0.50
N GLU A 10 -11.06 0.51 -0.71
CA GLU A 10 -11.06 -0.51 -1.75
C GLU A 10 -9.70 -0.56 -2.40
N LEU A 11 -9.17 -1.76 -2.58
CA LEU A 11 -7.80 -1.93 -3.04
C LEU A 11 -7.70 -3.15 -3.94
N ASN A 12 -7.13 -2.96 -5.13
CA ASN A 12 -6.90 -4.02 -6.08
C ASN A 12 -5.41 -4.31 -6.18
N ILE A 13 -5.01 -5.54 -5.94
CA ILE A 13 -3.62 -5.95 -6.05
C ILE A 13 -3.32 -6.30 -7.50
N LEU A 14 -2.42 -5.56 -8.13
CA LEU A 14 -2.04 -5.77 -9.51
C LEU A 14 -0.85 -6.71 -9.64
N GLU A 15 0.08 -6.61 -8.71
CA GLU A 15 1.28 -7.44 -8.72
C GLU A 15 1.82 -7.54 -7.30
N ALA A 16 2.37 -8.70 -6.97
CA ALA A 16 3.02 -8.91 -5.70
C ALA A 16 4.24 -9.79 -5.93
N ASN A 17 5.33 -9.45 -5.27
CA ASN A 17 6.56 -10.22 -5.32
C ASN A 17 7.19 -10.20 -3.95
N ILE A 18 7.35 -11.37 -3.34
CA ILE A 18 7.93 -11.50 -2.01
C ILE A 18 9.05 -12.51 -2.06
N LYS A 19 10.19 -12.12 -1.51
CA LYS A 19 11.38 -12.92 -1.47
C LYS A 19 11.81 -13.13 -0.03
N ASN A 20 12.05 -14.35 0.34
CA ASN A 20 12.53 -14.67 1.68
C ASN A 20 14.06 -14.57 1.72
N THR A 21 14.58 -13.90 2.73
CA THR A 21 16.01 -13.76 2.95
C THR A 21 16.35 -14.28 4.33
N ARG A 22 17.65 -14.30 4.66
CA ARG A 22 18.08 -14.74 5.98
C ARG A 22 17.54 -13.86 7.11
N THR A 23 17.34 -12.59 6.83
CA THR A 23 16.94 -11.62 7.84
C THR A 23 15.47 -11.29 7.79
N GLY A 24 14.71 -11.94 6.92
CA GLY A 24 13.28 -11.69 6.79
C GLY A 24 12.82 -11.75 5.36
N SER A 25 11.65 -11.21 5.12
CA SER A 25 11.05 -11.15 3.78
C SER A 25 11.17 -9.75 3.23
N VAL A 26 11.49 -9.65 1.95
CA VAL A 26 11.50 -8.36 1.23
C VAL A 26 10.67 -8.53 -0.03
N GLY A 27 10.08 -7.44 -0.49
CA GLY A 27 9.28 -7.51 -1.70
C GLY A 27 8.56 -6.22 -1.97
N PHE A 28 7.70 -6.27 -2.98
CA PHE A 28 6.88 -5.12 -3.32
C PHE A 28 5.47 -5.57 -3.66
N LEU A 29 4.58 -4.61 -3.61
CA LEU A 29 3.17 -4.81 -3.92
C LEU A 29 2.74 -3.61 -4.74
N ILE A 30 2.17 -3.87 -5.92
CA ILE A 30 1.60 -2.82 -6.76
C ILE A 30 0.10 -2.92 -6.62
N VAL A 31 -0.51 -1.83 -6.18
CA VAL A 31 -1.95 -1.82 -5.95
C VAL A 31 -2.58 -0.64 -6.68
N HIS A 32 -3.84 -0.82 -7.02
CA HIS A 32 -4.68 0.23 -7.57
C HIS A 32 -5.77 0.55 -6.54
N ILE A 33 -5.91 1.81 -6.21
CA ILE A 33 -6.91 2.26 -5.25
C ILE A 33 -7.87 3.19 -5.97
N PRO A 34 -9.03 2.66 -6.42
CA PRO A 34 -10.02 3.50 -7.08
C PRO A 34 -10.80 4.32 -6.05
N HIS A 35 -11.32 5.44 -6.48
CA HIS A 35 -12.27 6.22 -5.68
C HIS A 35 -11.74 6.70 -4.34
N ILE A 36 -10.43 6.93 -4.22
CA ILE A 36 -9.88 7.47 -2.99
C ILE A 36 -9.71 8.98 -3.13
N SER A 37 -10.09 9.72 -2.08
CA SER A 37 -9.88 11.15 -2.03
C SER A 37 -8.41 11.45 -1.75
N GLU A 38 -8.00 12.70 -2.02
CA GLU A 38 -6.64 13.12 -1.72
C GLU A 38 -6.33 13.00 -0.24
N ASP A 39 -7.24 13.43 0.61
CA ASP A 39 -7.07 13.32 2.05
C ASP A 39 -7.00 11.87 2.51
N GLY A 40 -7.86 11.03 1.96
CA GLY A 40 -7.85 9.60 2.25
C GLY A 40 -6.55 8.95 1.84
N PHE A 41 -6.03 9.33 0.68
CA PHE A 41 -4.77 8.81 0.19
C PHE A 41 -3.61 9.23 1.10
N ASN A 42 -3.56 10.50 1.49
CA ASN A 42 -2.51 11.00 2.38
C ASN A 42 -2.55 10.29 3.73
N THR A 43 -3.73 10.06 4.27
CA THR A 43 -3.91 9.33 5.52
C THR A 43 -3.41 7.90 5.39
N PHE A 44 -3.76 7.25 4.27
CA PHE A 44 -3.34 5.87 4.00
C PHE A 44 -1.81 5.76 3.93
N VAL A 45 -1.16 6.68 3.21
CA VAL A 45 0.30 6.70 3.10
C VAL A 45 0.94 6.93 4.46
N THR A 46 0.38 7.82 5.27
CA THR A 46 0.88 8.09 6.62
C THR A 46 0.83 6.84 7.48
N GLU A 47 -0.28 6.09 7.42
CA GLU A 47 -0.42 4.86 8.19
C GLU A 47 0.58 3.80 7.71
N LEU A 48 0.83 3.71 6.41
CA LEU A 48 1.82 2.77 5.88
C LEU A 48 3.23 3.12 6.37
N HIS A 49 3.55 4.41 6.44
CA HIS A 49 4.86 4.83 6.94
C HIS A 49 5.03 4.45 8.43
N LYS A 50 3.97 4.49 9.20
CA LYS A 50 4.01 4.03 10.60
C LYS A 50 4.34 2.54 10.68
N GLU A 51 3.96 1.78 9.68
CA GLU A 51 4.25 0.35 9.58
C GLU A 51 5.59 0.08 8.91
N HIS A 52 6.40 1.12 8.69
CA HIS A 52 7.71 1.03 8.04
C HIS A 52 7.63 0.57 6.59
N VAL A 53 6.58 0.94 5.90
CA VAL A 53 6.38 0.65 4.48
C VAL A 53 6.74 1.87 3.66
N ASN A 54 7.62 1.71 2.68
CA ASN A 54 7.95 2.76 1.74
C ASN A 54 6.90 2.78 0.62
N VAL A 55 6.49 3.97 0.25
CA VAL A 55 5.43 4.14 -0.75
C VAL A 55 5.96 4.96 -1.91
N GLU A 56 5.72 4.46 -3.11
CA GLU A 56 6.01 5.19 -4.34
C GLU A 56 4.70 5.28 -5.13
N VAL A 57 4.37 6.48 -5.58
CA VAL A 57 3.13 6.71 -6.30
C VAL A 57 3.37 6.65 -7.79
N ILE A 58 2.65 5.75 -8.46
CA ILE A 58 2.69 5.61 -9.91
C ILE A 58 1.34 6.10 -10.42
N LYS A 59 1.36 7.16 -11.20
CA LYS A 59 0.14 7.71 -11.77
C LYS A 59 0.02 7.35 -13.23
N HIS A 60 -1.18 6.96 -13.60
CA HIS A 60 -1.53 6.76 -15.00
C HIS A 60 -2.40 7.90 -15.45
N GLY A 61 -2.08 8.43 -16.58
CA GLY A 61 -2.81 9.54 -17.15
C GLY A 61 -4.23 9.21 -17.57
#